data_da01d0f0ad40da7363815f3031bf3940
#
_entry.id   da01d0f0ad40da7363815f3031bf3940
#
_cell.length_a   1.000
_cell.length_b   1.000
_cell.length_c   1.000
_cell.angle_alpha   90.00
_cell.angle_beta   90.00
_cell.angle_gamma   90.00
#
_symmetry.space_group_name_H-M   'P 1'
#
loop_
_entity.id
_entity.type
_entity.pdbx_description
1 polymer ?
#
loop_
_entity_poly.entity_id
_entity_poly.type
_entity_poly.pdbx_seq_one_letter_code
_entity_poly.pdbx_strand_id
1 'polypeptide(L)'
;MIKKDIIIIGAGLTGLVLAKKLKQSGKECLILEKSRGLGGRVATRRIDEMGLDHGAAFLSQISHDSELKSFTAPQGFYIKKGMNNLAKELSKDLEILKEQKIHKITKVSEGWLLVAENETQFQCQKLILTAPLPQAMELLKQNSLAPDSSHPVHGIHYSKAIILLATLNELKPEMQSLDFETHHFLLMKERDLHPNGLVMHLSEHFSEEFFEQTDEEILSEVMKILKRSPFLKNDIQKFELKKWRYSRATSTYPAPYLEISPDLYLAGDAFAGPSESAEALLPVL
;
A
#
# COMPACT_ATOMS: atom_id res chain seq x y z
N MET A 1 12.26 -7.44 -25.40
CA MET A 1 10.98 -6.72 -25.25
C MET A 1 9.86 -7.71 -24.99
N ILE A 2 9.10 -7.54 -23.92
CA ILE A 2 7.96 -8.38 -23.52
C ILE A 2 6.69 -7.70 -24.00
N LYS A 3 5.82 -8.43 -24.74
CA LYS A 3 4.55 -7.89 -25.25
C LYS A 3 3.36 -8.55 -24.54
N LYS A 4 2.38 -7.74 -24.13
CA LYS A 4 1.12 -8.16 -23.49
C LYS A 4 -0.02 -7.25 -23.94
N ASP A 5 -1.24 -7.74 -23.94
CA ASP A 5 -2.40 -6.89 -24.24
C ASP A 5 -2.61 -5.85 -23.12
N ILE A 6 -2.53 -6.29 -21.87
CA ILE A 6 -2.79 -5.46 -20.70
C ILE A 6 -1.56 -5.49 -19.77
N ILE A 7 -1.07 -4.32 -19.38
CA ILE A 7 -0.05 -4.18 -18.33
C ILE A 7 -0.61 -3.31 -17.20
N ILE A 8 -0.40 -3.77 -15.96
CA ILE A 8 -0.73 -3.07 -14.73
C ILE A 8 0.57 -2.68 -14.02
N ILE A 9 0.76 -1.39 -13.71
CA ILE A 9 1.88 -0.91 -12.90
C ILE A 9 1.44 -0.82 -11.45
N GLY A 10 2.02 -1.67 -10.60
CA GLY A 10 1.79 -1.76 -9.15
C GLY A 10 1.09 -3.04 -8.72
N ALA A 11 1.75 -3.83 -7.86
CA ALA A 11 1.21 -5.02 -7.20
C ALA A 11 0.67 -4.71 -5.79
N GLY A 12 0.05 -3.55 -5.62
CA GLY A 12 -0.81 -3.22 -4.49
C GLY A 12 -2.16 -3.93 -4.58
N LEU A 13 -3.04 -3.75 -3.59
CA LEU A 13 -4.34 -4.43 -3.59
C LEU A 13 -5.15 -4.14 -4.86
N THR A 14 -5.17 -2.90 -5.35
CA THR A 14 -5.89 -2.53 -6.57
C THR A 14 -5.40 -3.31 -7.78
N GLY A 15 -4.08 -3.34 -8.01
CA GLY A 15 -3.51 -4.07 -9.16
C GLY A 15 -3.74 -5.57 -9.07
N LEU A 16 -3.62 -6.15 -7.87
CA LEU A 16 -3.85 -7.59 -7.65
C LEU A 16 -5.33 -7.98 -7.83
N VAL A 17 -6.25 -7.19 -7.28
CA VAL A 17 -7.70 -7.44 -7.43
C VAL A 17 -8.11 -7.29 -8.89
N LEU A 18 -7.65 -6.26 -9.59
CA LEU A 18 -7.93 -6.05 -11.01
C LEU A 18 -7.40 -7.22 -11.85
N ALA A 19 -6.16 -7.63 -11.65
CA ALA A 19 -5.56 -8.75 -12.39
C ALA A 19 -6.30 -10.07 -12.13
N LYS A 20 -6.71 -10.33 -10.89
CA LYS A 20 -7.49 -11.51 -10.55
C LYS A 20 -8.86 -11.52 -11.26
N LYS A 21 -9.56 -10.39 -11.27
CA LYS A 21 -10.84 -10.23 -11.97
C LYS A 21 -10.69 -10.36 -13.50
N LEU A 22 -9.63 -9.79 -14.09
CA LEU A 22 -9.31 -9.96 -15.50
C LEU A 22 -9.12 -11.45 -15.83
N LYS A 23 -8.33 -12.17 -15.03
CA LYS A 23 -8.12 -13.61 -15.21
C LYS A 23 -9.42 -14.40 -15.10
N GLN A 24 -10.29 -14.09 -14.14
CA GLN A 24 -11.61 -14.72 -14.00
C GLN A 24 -12.51 -14.47 -15.23
N SER A 25 -12.35 -13.33 -15.90
CA SER A 25 -13.05 -13.01 -17.15
C SER A 25 -12.36 -13.53 -18.42
N GLY A 26 -11.31 -14.36 -18.27
CA GLY A 26 -10.57 -14.94 -19.39
C GLY A 26 -9.58 -14.01 -20.07
N LYS A 27 -9.26 -12.85 -19.45
CA LYS A 27 -8.27 -11.89 -19.96
C LYS A 27 -6.96 -12.02 -19.17
N GLU A 28 -5.84 -12.10 -19.87
CA GLU A 28 -4.53 -12.14 -19.25
C GLU A 28 -3.92 -10.74 -19.15
N CYS A 29 -3.17 -10.50 -18.08
CA CYS A 29 -2.41 -9.28 -17.89
C CYS A 29 -1.06 -9.57 -17.22
N LEU A 30 -0.13 -8.63 -17.36
CA LEU A 30 1.15 -8.63 -16.67
C LEU A 30 1.17 -7.51 -15.62
N ILE A 31 1.53 -7.85 -14.39
CA ILE A 31 1.76 -6.84 -13.34
C ILE A 31 3.26 -6.53 -13.26
N LEU A 32 3.61 -5.25 -13.29
CA LEU A 32 4.97 -4.76 -13.05
C LEU A 32 5.04 -4.11 -11.66
N GLU A 33 5.87 -4.66 -10.77
CA GLU A 33 6.05 -4.16 -9.42
C GLU A 33 7.48 -3.68 -9.21
N LYS A 34 7.65 -2.45 -8.69
CA LYS A 34 8.97 -1.85 -8.43
C LYS A 34 9.73 -2.51 -7.28
N SER A 35 9.02 -3.08 -6.32
CA SER A 35 9.56 -3.64 -5.08
C SER A 35 9.82 -5.14 -5.20
N ARG A 36 10.59 -5.69 -4.24
CA ARG A 36 10.73 -7.14 -4.04
C ARG A 36 9.48 -7.80 -3.46
N GLY A 37 8.70 -7.02 -2.68
CA GLY A 37 7.48 -7.47 -1.99
C GLY A 37 6.22 -7.10 -2.76
N LEU A 38 5.14 -7.83 -2.49
CA LEU A 38 3.80 -7.56 -3.00
C LEU A 38 2.93 -6.91 -1.92
N GLY A 39 1.83 -6.28 -2.34
CA GLY A 39 0.80 -5.76 -1.44
C GLY A 39 0.86 -4.27 -1.18
N GLY A 40 1.97 -3.60 -1.52
CA GLY A 40 2.10 -2.16 -1.32
C GLY A 40 1.87 -1.80 0.16
N ARG A 41 0.78 -1.09 0.46
CA ARG A 41 0.45 -0.61 1.82
C ARG A 41 -0.10 -1.67 2.78
N VAL A 42 -0.39 -2.90 2.35
CA VAL A 42 -0.65 -4.03 3.27
C VAL A 42 0.66 -4.77 3.58
N ALA A 43 1.59 -4.08 4.22
CA ALA A 43 2.96 -4.52 4.40
C ALA A 43 3.21 -5.10 5.79
N THR A 44 3.89 -6.24 5.84
CA THR A 44 4.38 -6.88 7.06
C THR A 44 5.91 -6.91 7.01
N ARG A 45 6.57 -6.35 8.01
CA ARG A 45 8.02 -6.42 8.21
C ARG A 45 8.38 -7.64 9.01
N ARG A 46 9.49 -8.30 8.70
CA ARG A 46 10.06 -9.35 9.54
C ARG A 46 11.19 -8.77 10.38
N ILE A 47 11.11 -9.00 11.69
CA ILE A 47 12.16 -8.73 12.67
C ILE A 47 12.37 -10.05 13.42
N ASP A 48 13.61 -10.53 13.50
CA ASP A 48 13.95 -11.80 14.13
C ASP A 48 13.05 -12.96 13.65
N GLU A 49 12.83 -13.06 12.33
CA GLU A 49 11.96 -14.02 11.62
C GLU A 49 10.45 -13.91 11.90
N MET A 50 10.03 -13.04 12.81
CA MET A 50 8.64 -12.81 13.17
C MET A 50 8.09 -11.54 12.51
N GLY A 51 6.77 -11.52 12.29
CA GLY A 51 6.10 -10.45 11.57
C GLY A 51 5.66 -9.27 12.43
N LEU A 52 5.71 -8.07 11.86
CA LEU A 52 5.11 -6.84 12.39
C LEU A 52 4.39 -6.12 11.23
N ASP A 53 3.08 -5.95 11.34
CA ASP A 53 2.29 -5.24 10.33
C ASP A 53 2.54 -3.74 10.43
N HIS A 54 3.22 -3.16 9.44
CA HIS A 54 3.57 -1.73 9.46
C HIS A 54 2.90 -0.91 8.35
N GLY A 55 2.01 -1.53 7.60
CA GLY A 55 1.15 -0.87 6.62
C GLY A 55 -0.23 -0.59 7.21
N ALA A 56 -1.28 -0.83 6.43
CA ALA A 56 -2.65 -0.74 6.90
C ALA A 56 -2.89 -1.68 8.08
N ALA A 57 -3.32 -1.13 9.20
CA ALA A 57 -3.66 -1.90 10.38
C ALA A 57 -4.94 -2.73 10.16
N PHE A 58 -5.90 -2.14 9.46
CA PHE A 58 -7.20 -2.73 9.14
C PHE A 58 -7.60 -2.37 7.71
N LEU A 59 -8.50 -3.13 7.15
CA LEU A 59 -9.17 -2.88 5.89
C LEU A 59 -10.64 -2.61 6.17
N SER A 60 -11.23 -1.63 5.50
CA SER A 60 -12.67 -1.34 5.60
C SER A 60 -13.51 -2.46 4.99
N GLN A 61 -12.98 -3.08 3.93
CA GLN A 61 -13.60 -4.19 3.23
C GLN A 61 -12.56 -5.23 2.85
N ILE A 62 -12.96 -6.49 2.79
CA ILE A 62 -12.18 -7.60 2.24
C ILE A 62 -12.97 -8.17 1.06
N SER A 63 -12.30 -8.35 -0.06
CA SER A 63 -12.88 -9.03 -1.22
C SER A 63 -13.42 -10.41 -0.83
N HIS A 64 -14.64 -10.73 -1.25
CA HIS A 64 -15.24 -12.06 -1.04
C HIS A 64 -14.48 -13.19 -1.74
N ASP A 65 -13.57 -12.87 -2.67
CA ASP A 65 -12.72 -13.81 -3.39
C ASP A 65 -11.50 -14.29 -2.59
N SER A 66 -11.32 -13.80 -1.36
CA SER A 66 -10.22 -14.23 -0.50
C SER A 66 -10.59 -15.48 0.31
N GLU A 67 -9.82 -16.57 0.16
CA GLU A 67 -9.93 -17.77 0.99
C GLU A 67 -9.35 -17.56 2.41
N LEU A 68 -8.69 -16.44 2.67
CA LEU A 68 -8.10 -16.12 3.96
C LEU A 68 -9.17 -15.80 4.99
N LYS A 69 -9.05 -16.40 6.16
CA LYS A 69 -9.85 -16.03 7.32
C LYS A 69 -9.52 -14.60 7.73
N SER A 70 -10.47 -13.71 7.52
CA SER A 70 -10.46 -12.37 8.08
C SER A 70 -11.04 -12.36 9.49
N PHE A 71 -10.58 -11.44 10.31
CA PHE A 71 -11.08 -11.22 11.67
C PHE A 71 -11.61 -9.79 11.77
N THR A 72 -12.78 -9.65 12.36
CA THR A 72 -13.42 -8.35 12.58
C THR A 72 -12.89 -7.72 13.86
N ALA A 73 -12.57 -6.44 13.79
CA ALA A 73 -12.34 -5.56 14.94
C ALA A 73 -13.21 -4.30 14.78
N PRO A 74 -13.40 -3.50 15.82
CA PRO A 74 -14.18 -2.25 15.70
C PRO A 74 -13.71 -1.32 14.59
N GLN A 75 -12.41 -1.36 14.24
CA GLN A 75 -11.79 -0.52 13.22
C GLN A 75 -11.85 -1.13 11.80
N GLY A 76 -12.33 -2.37 11.64
CA GLY A 76 -12.38 -3.06 10.35
C GLY A 76 -11.87 -4.49 10.40
N PHE A 77 -11.37 -4.97 9.27
CA PHE A 77 -10.91 -6.35 9.11
C PHE A 77 -9.38 -6.44 9.14
N TYR A 78 -8.83 -7.52 9.70
CA TYR A 78 -7.41 -7.84 9.63
C TYR A 78 -7.20 -9.32 9.29
N ILE A 79 -6.00 -9.62 8.79
CA ILE A 79 -5.58 -10.99 8.43
C ILE A 79 -4.56 -11.47 9.46
N LYS A 80 -4.81 -12.61 10.11
CA LYS A 80 -3.83 -13.25 10.99
C LYS A 80 -2.61 -13.73 10.21
N LYS A 81 -1.47 -13.79 10.88
CA LYS A 81 -0.15 -14.13 10.32
C LYS A 81 0.37 -13.11 9.29
N GLY A 82 -0.22 -11.90 9.30
CA GLY A 82 0.25 -10.74 8.54
C GLY A 82 -0.70 -10.27 7.45
N MET A 83 -0.89 -8.97 7.40
CA MET A 83 -1.73 -8.31 6.39
C MET A 83 -1.24 -8.58 4.96
N ASN A 84 0.06 -8.79 4.76
CA ASN A 84 0.63 -9.11 3.45
C ASN A 84 0.22 -10.50 2.91
N ASN A 85 -0.36 -11.38 3.74
CA ASN A 85 -0.88 -12.66 3.26
C ASN A 85 -2.07 -12.48 2.32
N LEU A 86 -2.84 -11.39 2.46
CA LEU A 86 -3.87 -11.05 1.49
C LEU A 86 -3.27 -10.84 0.09
N ALA A 87 -2.18 -10.07 0.01
CA ALA A 87 -1.51 -9.84 -1.28
C ALA A 87 -0.93 -11.13 -1.88
N LYS A 88 -0.36 -12.01 -1.04
CA LYS A 88 0.14 -13.31 -1.50
C LYS A 88 -0.98 -14.21 -2.01
N GLU A 89 -2.14 -14.20 -1.35
CA GLU A 89 -3.32 -14.96 -1.78
C GLU A 89 -3.86 -14.44 -3.12
N LEU A 90 -4.05 -13.13 -3.22
CA LEU A 90 -4.52 -12.50 -4.46
C LEU A 90 -3.55 -12.72 -5.62
N SER A 91 -2.25 -12.82 -5.34
CA SER A 91 -1.22 -12.98 -6.38
C SER A 91 -1.07 -14.41 -6.91
N LYS A 92 -1.73 -15.41 -6.31
CA LYS A 92 -1.68 -16.78 -6.82
C LYS A 92 -2.15 -16.83 -8.28
N ASP A 93 -1.37 -17.52 -9.10
CA ASP A 93 -1.63 -17.72 -10.53
C ASP A 93 -1.68 -16.42 -11.38
N LEU A 94 -1.17 -15.29 -10.89
CA LEU A 94 -0.99 -14.07 -11.64
C LEU A 94 0.44 -13.96 -12.19
N GLU A 95 0.58 -13.40 -13.38
CA GLU A 95 1.89 -13.10 -13.95
C GLU A 95 2.39 -11.76 -13.40
N ILE A 96 3.43 -11.80 -12.56
CA ILE A 96 3.97 -10.63 -11.87
C ILE A 96 5.49 -10.59 -12.02
N LEU A 97 6.01 -9.51 -12.57
CA LEU A 97 7.44 -9.22 -12.58
C LEU A 97 7.76 -8.18 -11.51
N LYS A 98 8.56 -8.57 -10.54
CA LYS A 98 9.05 -7.71 -9.46
C LYS A 98 10.34 -7.01 -9.86
N GLU A 99 10.70 -5.97 -9.10
CA GLU A 99 11.91 -5.16 -9.33
C GLU A 99 11.91 -4.49 -10.71
N GLN A 100 10.70 -4.17 -11.22
CA GLN A 100 10.47 -3.47 -12.48
C GLN A 100 9.94 -2.06 -12.20
N LYS A 101 10.83 -1.13 -11.85
CA LYS A 101 10.46 0.27 -11.66
C LYS A 101 10.41 0.96 -13.01
N ILE A 102 9.22 1.21 -13.50
CA ILE A 102 9.01 1.92 -14.78
C ILE A 102 9.32 3.40 -14.59
N HIS A 103 10.16 3.94 -15.48
CA HIS A 103 10.52 5.35 -15.51
C HIS A 103 10.15 6.03 -16.84
N LYS A 104 9.96 5.25 -17.91
CA LYS A 104 9.60 5.81 -19.21
C LYS A 104 8.35 5.14 -19.77
N ILE A 105 7.42 5.96 -20.24
CA ILE A 105 6.18 5.57 -20.90
C ILE A 105 6.07 6.36 -22.19
N THR A 106 5.86 5.69 -23.31
CA THR A 106 5.78 6.34 -24.62
C THR A 106 4.61 5.76 -25.40
N LYS A 107 3.75 6.61 -25.96
CA LYS A 107 2.70 6.18 -26.88
C LYS A 107 3.36 5.76 -28.19
N VAL A 108 3.02 4.59 -28.69
CA VAL A 108 3.47 4.05 -29.98
C VAL A 108 2.26 3.69 -30.85
N SER A 109 2.45 3.29 -32.09
CA SER A 109 1.38 2.94 -33.02
C SER A 109 0.47 1.82 -32.47
N GLU A 110 1.05 0.88 -31.75
CA GLU A 110 0.36 -0.29 -31.18
C GLU A 110 0.25 -0.23 -29.66
N GLY A 111 -0.14 0.91 -29.10
CA GLY A 111 -0.36 1.06 -27.64
C GLY A 111 0.76 1.82 -26.93
N TRP A 112 1.37 1.21 -25.90
CA TRP A 112 2.30 1.83 -24.96
C TRP A 112 3.61 1.05 -24.89
N LEU A 113 4.74 1.76 -25.03
CA LEU A 113 6.08 1.23 -24.76
C LEU A 113 6.52 1.70 -23.37
N LEU A 114 6.98 0.76 -22.55
CA LEU A 114 7.44 1.01 -21.18
C LEU A 114 8.90 0.61 -21.06
N VAL A 115 9.69 1.39 -20.31
CA VAL A 115 11.07 1.05 -19.98
C VAL A 115 11.24 1.09 -18.46
N ALA A 116 11.75 0.01 -17.89
CA ALA A 116 12.13 -0.06 -16.49
C ALA A 116 13.54 0.51 -16.26
N GLU A 117 13.86 0.90 -15.01
CA GLU A 117 15.20 1.42 -14.66
C GLU A 117 16.34 0.43 -14.95
N ASN A 118 16.06 -0.86 -15.03
CA ASN A 118 17.00 -1.92 -15.42
C ASN A 118 17.03 -2.17 -16.95
N GLU A 119 16.56 -1.23 -17.75
CA GLU A 119 16.50 -1.24 -19.21
C GLU A 119 15.57 -2.33 -19.81
N THR A 120 14.83 -3.08 -18.99
CA THR A 120 13.83 -4.02 -19.50
C THR A 120 12.68 -3.26 -20.18
N GLN A 121 12.30 -3.71 -21.38
CA GLN A 121 11.28 -3.08 -22.19
C GLN A 121 10.01 -3.94 -22.27
N PHE A 122 8.87 -3.27 -22.18
CA PHE A 122 7.54 -3.86 -22.27
C PHE A 122 6.69 -3.08 -23.27
N GLN A 123 5.79 -3.78 -23.93
CA GLN A 123 4.79 -3.16 -24.81
C GLN A 123 3.40 -3.69 -24.47
N CYS A 124 2.39 -2.82 -24.43
CA CYS A 124 1.00 -3.22 -24.21
C CYS A 124 0.05 -2.36 -25.04
N GLN A 125 -1.16 -2.88 -25.25
CA GLN A 125 -2.26 -2.10 -25.83
C GLN A 125 -2.87 -1.21 -24.76
N LYS A 126 -3.16 -1.76 -23.56
CA LYS A 126 -3.79 -1.07 -22.44
C LYS A 126 -2.86 -1.02 -21.22
N LEU A 127 -2.76 0.17 -20.63
CA LEU A 127 -1.89 0.44 -19.50
C LEU A 127 -2.67 0.99 -18.32
N ILE A 128 -2.54 0.37 -17.15
CA ILE A 128 -3.20 0.79 -15.92
C ILE A 128 -2.14 1.11 -14.85
N LEU A 129 -2.20 2.30 -14.27
CA LEU A 129 -1.36 2.70 -13.14
C LEU A 129 -2.18 2.60 -11.85
N THR A 130 -1.72 1.77 -10.90
CA THR A 130 -2.39 1.54 -9.61
C THR A 130 -1.53 1.96 -8.41
N ALA A 131 -0.43 2.65 -8.67
CA ALA A 131 0.37 3.28 -7.62
C ALA A 131 -0.43 4.41 -6.92
N PRO A 132 -0.08 4.80 -5.69
CA PRO A 132 -0.64 6.00 -5.08
C PRO A 132 -0.62 7.18 -6.06
N LEU A 133 -1.73 7.90 -6.14
CA LEU A 133 -1.93 8.92 -7.19
C LEU A 133 -0.76 9.90 -7.35
N PRO A 134 -0.12 10.44 -6.28
CA PRO A 134 1.02 11.34 -6.47
C PRO A 134 2.21 10.68 -7.18
N GLN A 135 2.45 9.37 -6.95
CA GLN A 135 3.52 8.64 -7.64
C GLN A 135 3.16 8.37 -9.11
N ALA A 136 1.90 8.04 -9.39
CA ALA A 136 1.41 7.87 -10.76
C ALA A 136 1.49 9.18 -11.53
N MET A 137 1.07 10.30 -10.93
CA MET A 137 1.13 11.63 -11.52
C MET A 137 2.56 12.09 -11.79
N GLU A 138 3.50 11.80 -10.88
CA GLU A 138 4.92 12.10 -11.10
C GLU A 138 5.47 11.34 -12.31
N LEU A 139 5.16 10.05 -12.42
CA LEU A 139 5.54 9.24 -13.58
C LEU A 139 4.93 9.79 -14.88
N LEU A 140 3.66 10.17 -14.88
CA LEU A 140 3.00 10.76 -16.03
C LEU A 140 3.62 12.13 -16.41
N LYS A 141 3.92 12.97 -15.42
CA LYS A 141 4.56 14.28 -15.63
C LYS A 141 5.94 14.15 -16.27
N GLN A 142 6.76 13.24 -15.78
CA GLN A 142 8.09 12.95 -16.34
C GLN A 142 8.03 12.49 -17.80
N ASN A 143 6.89 11.96 -18.24
CA ASN A 143 6.67 11.46 -19.59
C ASN A 143 5.75 12.37 -20.45
N SER A 144 5.44 13.60 -19.99
CA SER A 144 4.55 14.56 -20.67
C SER A 144 3.15 14.01 -20.95
N LEU A 145 2.66 13.14 -20.05
CA LEU A 145 1.35 12.48 -20.13
C LEU A 145 0.38 12.97 -19.02
N ALA A 146 0.85 13.81 -18.10
CA ALA A 146 -0.01 14.32 -17.01
C ALA A 146 -1.15 15.17 -17.55
N PRO A 147 -2.35 15.11 -16.94
CA PRO A 147 -3.43 16.03 -17.24
C PRO A 147 -3.02 17.50 -17.00
N ASP A 148 -3.74 18.41 -17.62
CA ASP A 148 -3.58 19.84 -17.37
C ASP A 148 -3.66 20.17 -15.87
N SER A 149 -2.92 21.18 -15.43
CA SER A 149 -2.84 21.58 -14.02
C SER A 149 -4.19 22.00 -13.41
N SER A 150 -5.16 22.38 -14.23
CA SER A 150 -6.54 22.70 -13.80
C SER A 150 -7.42 21.45 -13.58
N HIS A 151 -6.94 20.26 -13.96
CA HIS A 151 -7.73 19.04 -13.83
C HIS A 151 -7.99 18.67 -12.36
N PRO A 152 -9.22 18.32 -11.97
CA PRO A 152 -9.60 18.06 -10.57
C PRO A 152 -8.77 16.96 -9.87
N VAL A 153 -8.15 16.06 -10.61
CA VAL A 153 -7.28 15.01 -10.06
C VAL A 153 -6.11 15.56 -9.24
N HIS A 154 -5.66 16.79 -9.53
CA HIS A 154 -4.59 17.45 -8.77
C HIS A 154 -5.02 17.90 -7.37
N GLY A 155 -6.32 17.97 -7.09
CA GLY A 155 -6.87 18.30 -5.77
C GLY A 155 -6.93 17.10 -4.80
N ILE A 156 -6.46 15.93 -5.20
CA ILE A 156 -6.44 14.75 -4.33
C ILE A 156 -5.17 14.75 -3.49
N HIS A 157 -5.35 14.74 -2.17
CA HIS A 157 -4.26 14.77 -1.21
C HIS A 157 -4.14 13.44 -0.46
N TYR A 158 -2.98 13.23 0.15
CA TYR A 158 -2.66 12.04 0.94
C TYR A 158 -2.12 12.45 2.29
N SER A 159 -2.58 11.77 3.35
CA SER A 159 -1.96 11.88 4.66
C SER A 159 -0.65 11.11 4.70
N LYS A 160 0.26 11.58 5.54
CA LYS A 160 1.48 10.87 5.93
C LYS A 160 1.20 9.95 7.10
N ALA A 161 2.05 8.94 7.29
CA ALA A 161 2.03 8.13 8.51
C ALA A 161 3.45 7.78 8.95
N ILE A 162 3.67 7.90 10.26
CA ILE A 162 4.85 7.40 10.95
C ILE A 162 4.41 6.25 11.84
N ILE A 163 5.12 5.14 11.76
CA ILE A 163 4.80 3.92 12.48
C ILE A 163 6.04 3.46 13.23
N LEU A 164 5.92 3.27 14.55
CA LEU A 164 6.94 2.62 15.35
C LEU A 164 6.67 1.12 15.36
N LEU A 165 7.67 0.35 14.98
CA LEU A 165 7.75 -1.09 15.20
C LEU A 165 8.64 -1.34 16.40
N ALA A 166 8.18 -2.09 17.38
CA ALA A 166 8.98 -2.42 18.56
C ALA A 166 8.85 -3.90 18.93
N THR A 167 9.91 -4.45 19.50
CA THR A 167 9.89 -5.71 20.22
C THR A 167 10.14 -5.44 21.70
N LEU A 168 9.36 -6.09 22.55
CA LEU A 168 9.41 -5.92 23.99
C LEU A 168 10.10 -7.12 24.63
N ASN A 169 10.65 -6.93 25.84
CA ASN A 169 11.15 -8.06 26.65
C ASN A 169 10.02 -9.02 26.98
N GLU A 170 8.90 -8.48 27.42
CA GLU A 170 7.71 -9.22 27.80
C GLU A 170 6.47 -8.39 27.51
N LEU A 171 5.41 -9.03 27.03
CA LEU A 171 4.10 -8.42 26.85
C LEU A 171 3.31 -8.54 28.15
N LYS A 172 3.11 -7.43 28.86
CA LYS A 172 2.34 -7.38 30.11
C LYS A 172 0.84 -7.28 29.85
N PRO A 173 -0.03 -7.88 30.66
CA PRO A 173 -1.49 -7.80 30.47
C PRO A 173 -2.03 -6.38 30.43
N GLU A 174 -1.44 -5.46 31.19
CA GLU A 174 -1.84 -4.06 31.28
C GLU A 174 -1.62 -3.30 29.96
N MET A 175 -0.76 -3.82 29.08
CA MET A 175 -0.51 -3.24 27.76
C MET A 175 -1.70 -3.40 26.80
N GLN A 176 -2.65 -4.29 27.09
CA GLN A 176 -3.87 -4.45 26.30
C GLN A 176 -4.83 -3.27 26.42
N SER A 177 -4.72 -2.50 27.50
CA SER A 177 -5.56 -1.33 27.79
C SER A 177 -4.83 0.01 27.57
N LEU A 178 -3.69 0.02 26.87
CA LEU A 178 -3.00 1.28 26.56
C LEU A 178 -3.86 2.12 25.62
N ASP A 179 -4.49 3.13 26.16
CA ASP A 179 -5.14 4.18 25.39
C ASP A 179 -4.26 5.44 25.40
N PHE A 180 -3.82 5.82 24.21
CA PHE A 180 -3.07 7.05 24.01
C PHE A 180 -3.89 7.95 23.07
N GLU A 181 -5.02 8.40 23.50
CA GLU A 181 -6.02 9.30 22.92
C GLU A 181 -5.94 9.55 21.39
N THR A 182 -4.76 9.55 20.80
CA THR A 182 -4.51 9.89 19.39
C THR A 182 -3.61 8.90 18.64
N HIS A 183 -3.00 7.92 19.33
CA HIS A 183 -2.09 6.95 18.73
C HIS A 183 -2.67 5.54 18.87
N HIS A 184 -2.59 4.75 17.80
CA HIS A 184 -3.14 3.40 17.78
C HIS A 184 -2.05 2.35 18.02
N PHE A 185 -2.25 1.53 19.05
CA PHE A 185 -1.39 0.39 19.38
C PHE A 185 -1.97 -0.91 18.88
N LEU A 186 -1.11 -1.75 18.34
CA LEU A 186 -1.46 -3.09 17.88
C LEU A 186 -0.46 -4.09 18.49
N LEU A 187 -0.99 -5.05 19.24
CA LEU A 187 -0.22 -6.16 19.77
C LEU A 187 -0.16 -7.27 18.72
N MET A 188 1.04 -7.60 18.27
CA MET A 188 1.22 -8.58 17.19
C MET A 188 0.89 -10.02 17.61
N LYS A 189 0.89 -10.31 18.91
CA LYS A 189 0.42 -11.59 19.47
C LYS A 189 -1.04 -11.87 19.07
N GLU A 190 -1.91 -10.88 19.08
CA GLU A 190 -3.32 -11.03 18.71
C GLU A 190 -3.51 -11.39 17.24
N ARG A 191 -2.51 -11.09 16.42
CA ARG A 191 -2.48 -11.37 14.98
C ARG A 191 -1.74 -12.64 14.62
N ASP A 192 -1.35 -13.47 15.60
CA ASP A 192 -0.50 -14.66 15.39
C ASP A 192 0.81 -14.32 14.65
N LEU A 193 1.41 -13.17 14.98
CA LEU A 193 2.67 -12.70 14.43
C LEU A 193 3.79 -12.79 15.46
N HIS A 194 4.19 -11.66 16.06
CA HIS A 194 5.25 -11.62 17.05
C HIS A 194 4.69 -11.64 18.48
N PRO A 195 5.06 -12.61 19.36
CA PRO A 195 4.49 -12.72 20.70
C PRO A 195 4.71 -11.46 21.55
N ASN A 196 5.84 -10.79 21.40
CA ASN A 196 6.20 -9.58 22.11
C ASN A 196 6.31 -8.37 21.17
N GLY A 197 5.65 -8.42 20.01
CA GLY A 197 5.66 -7.35 19.02
C GLY A 197 4.62 -6.29 19.32
N LEU A 198 5.04 -5.03 19.24
CA LEU A 198 4.20 -3.85 19.35
C LEU A 198 4.35 -3.01 18.09
N VAL A 199 3.23 -2.61 17.51
CA VAL A 199 3.18 -1.64 16.42
C VAL A 199 2.37 -0.44 16.89
N MET A 200 2.95 0.75 16.78
CA MET A 200 2.29 1.99 17.15
C MET A 200 2.13 2.86 15.89
N HIS A 201 0.91 3.07 15.47
CA HIS A 201 0.57 4.05 14.46
C HIS A 201 0.46 5.42 15.12
N LEU A 202 1.39 6.31 14.83
CA LEU A 202 1.37 7.67 15.34
C LEU A 202 0.21 8.44 14.71
N SER A 203 -0.35 9.42 15.44
CA SER A 203 -1.47 10.21 14.95
C SER A 203 -1.14 10.91 13.64
N GLU A 204 -2.17 11.27 12.88
CA GLU A 204 -2.03 12.01 11.63
C GLU A 204 -1.34 13.36 11.88
N HIS A 205 -1.76 14.07 12.95
CA HIS A 205 -1.13 15.33 13.35
C HIS A 205 0.37 15.18 13.65
N PHE A 206 0.75 14.19 14.46
CA PHE A 206 2.17 13.89 14.74
C PHE A 206 2.92 13.55 13.44
N SER A 207 2.32 12.72 12.61
CA SER A 207 2.96 12.28 11.37
C SER A 207 3.17 13.44 10.39
N GLU A 208 2.21 14.36 10.25
CA GLU A 208 2.38 15.55 9.40
C GLU A 208 3.47 16.49 9.92
N GLU A 209 3.51 16.71 11.25
CA GLU A 209 4.48 17.61 11.89
C GLU A 209 5.91 17.08 11.80
N PHE A 210 6.12 15.78 12.07
CA PHE A 210 7.46 15.20 12.23
C PHE A 210 7.96 14.42 11.01
N PHE A 211 7.19 14.29 9.93
CA PHE A 211 7.54 13.41 8.80
C PHE A 211 8.88 13.69 8.15
N GLU A 212 9.24 14.97 8.02
CA GLU A 212 10.47 15.40 7.34
C GLU A 212 11.69 15.46 8.28
N GLN A 213 11.49 15.19 9.59
CA GLN A 213 12.57 15.16 10.57
C GLN A 213 13.37 13.86 10.49
N THR A 214 14.54 13.85 11.12
CA THR A 214 15.39 12.65 11.20
C THR A 214 14.75 11.58 12.08
N ASP A 215 15.14 10.33 11.89
CA ASP A 215 14.61 9.23 12.69
C ASP A 215 14.97 9.41 14.18
N GLU A 216 16.12 9.99 14.51
CA GLU A 216 16.54 10.31 15.88
C GLU A 216 15.63 11.35 16.54
N GLU A 217 15.28 12.41 15.82
CA GLU A 217 14.36 13.46 16.32
C GLU A 217 12.98 12.88 16.55
N ILE A 218 12.45 12.12 15.60
CA ILE A 218 11.15 11.45 15.72
C ILE A 218 11.15 10.50 16.91
N LEU A 219 12.18 9.68 17.07
CA LEU A 219 12.30 8.74 18.19
C LEU A 219 12.34 9.48 19.53
N SER A 220 13.03 10.61 19.61
CA SER A 220 13.05 11.43 20.83
C SER A 220 11.64 11.84 21.26
N GLU A 221 10.79 12.28 20.31
CA GLU A 221 9.39 12.63 20.59
C GLU A 221 8.54 11.41 20.94
N VAL A 222 8.69 10.32 20.19
CA VAL A 222 8.00 9.05 20.46
C VAL A 222 8.33 8.54 21.87
N MET A 223 9.60 8.61 22.28
CA MET A 223 10.01 8.21 23.62
C MET A 223 9.39 9.07 24.73
N LYS A 224 9.09 10.35 24.49
CA LYS A 224 8.31 11.19 25.44
C LYS A 224 6.89 10.68 25.60
N ILE A 225 6.26 10.25 24.50
CA ILE A 225 4.93 9.65 24.52
C ILE A 225 4.96 8.34 25.30
N LEU A 226 5.89 7.45 24.97
CA LEU A 226 6.01 6.13 25.61
C LEU A 226 6.35 6.21 27.10
N LYS A 227 7.10 7.23 27.53
CA LYS A 227 7.40 7.48 28.96
C LYS A 227 6.17 7.77 29.82
N ARG A 228 5.05 8.17 29.21
CA ARG A 228 3.78 8.35 29.93
C ARG A 228 3.19 7.00 30.36
N SER A 229 3.58 5.90 29.71
CA SER A 229 3.23 4.55 30.14
C SER A 229 4.32 3.95 31.02
N PRO A 230 4.03 3.63 32.29
CA PRO A 230 4.99 2.99 33.18
C PRO A 230 5.41 1.60 32.69
N PHE A 231 4.61 0.99 31.82
CA PHE A 231 4.82 -0.38 31.31
C PHE A 231 5.73 -0.45 30.09
N LEU A 232 5.88 0.62 29.30
CA LEU A 232 6.66 0.60 28.05
C LEU A 232 8.08 1.13 28.22
N LYS A 233 8.33 1.96 29.21
CA LYS A 233 9.58 2.73 29.35
C LYS A 233 10.86 1.88 29.38
N ASN A 234 10.81 0.67 29.96
CA ASN A 234 11.98 -0.17 30.19
C ASN A 234 11.93 -1.52 29.44
N ASP A 235 10.87 -1.77 28.68
CA ASP A 235 10.62 -3.10 28.09
C ASP A 235 10.95 -3.16 26.59
N ILE A 236 11.24 -2.04 25.93
CA ILE A 236 11.57 -2.02 24.49
C ILE A 236 13.00 -2.54 24.29
N GLN A 237 13.14 -3.63 23.54
CA GLN A 237 14.42 -4.22 23.16
C GLN A 237 14.97 -3.64 21.85
N LYS A 238 14.10 -3.63 20.84
CA LYS A 238 14.41 -3.12 19.49
C LYS A 238 13.27 -2.26 19.00
N PHE A 239 13.61 -1.30 18.18
CA PHE A 239 12.61 -0.48 17.50
C PHE A 239 13.08 -0.11 16.09
N GLU A 240 12.14 0.14 15.21
CA GLU A 240 12.36 0.62 13.84
C GLU A 240 11.23 1.59 13.49
N LEU A 241 11.55 2.71 12.81
CA LEU A 241 10.54 3.60 12.26
C LEU A 241 10.22 3.25 10.82
N LYS A 242 8.95 3.38 10.45
CA LYS A 242 8.49 3.33 9.07
C LYS A 242 7.72 4.59 8.74
N LYS A 243 8.05 5.19 7.61
CA LYS A 243 7.43 6.41 7.11
C LYS A 243 6.66 6.10 5.82
N TRP A 244 5.38 6.43 5.79
CA TRP A 244 4.53 6.33 4.61
C TRP A 244 4.13 7.73 4.15
N ARG A 245 4.76 8.24 3.10
CA ARG A 245 4.46 9.58 2.55
C ARG A 245 3.04 9.65 1.95
N TYR A 246 2.56 8.55 1.40
CA TYR A 246 1.24 8.42 0.80
C TYR A 246 0.48 7.30 1.50
N SER A 247 0.12 7.54 2.78
CA SER A 247 -0.51 6.54 3.62
C SER A 247 -1.95 6.26 3.17
N ARG A 248 -2.76 7.31 3.08
CA ARG A 248 -4.18 7.23 2.74
C ARG A 248 -4.59 8.48 1.96
N ALA A 249 -5.39 8.32 0.91
CA ALA A 249 -6.04 9.44 0.26
C ALA A 249 -7.03 10.09 1.24
N THR A 250 -6.94 11.42 1.40
CA THR A 250 -7.82 12.20 2.29
C THR A 250 -9.08 12.69 1.59
N SER A 251 -9.07 12.62 0.27
CA SER A 251 -10.21 12.87 -0.62
C SER A 251 -10.14 11.90 -1.80
N THR A 252 -11.25 11.69 -2.49
CA THR A 252 -11.33 10.81 -3.64
C THR A 252 -11.79 11.54 -4.89
N TYR A 253 -11.32 11.10 -6.03
CA TYR A 253 -11.83 11.52 -7.32
C TYR A 253 -13.25 10.97 -7.53
N PRO A 254 -14.19 11.73 -8.13
CA PRO A 254 -15.61 11.34 -8.18
C PRO A 254 -15.94 10.23 -9.18
N ALA A 255 -14.94 9.52 -9.70
CA ALA A 255 -15.13 8.37 -10.59
C ALA A 255 -14.25 7.19 -10.11
N PRO A 256 -14.61 5.94 -10.45
CA PRO A 256 -13.88 4.76 -9.98
C PRO A 256 -12.51 4.58 -10.66
N TYR A 257 -12.25 5.27 -11.73
CA TYR A 257 -10.95 5.39 -12.42
C TYR A 257 -10.89 6.68 -13.24
N LEU A 258 -9.73 7.00 -13.78
CA LEU A 258 -9.54 8.11 -14.73
C LEU A 258 -8.82 7.60 -15.97
N GLU A 259 -9.40 7.82 -17.14
CA GLU A 259 -8.72 7.65 -18.43
C GLU A 259 -7.94 8.93 -18.75
N ILE A 260 -6.62 8.84 -18.79
CA ILE A 260 -5.70 9.96 -19.06
C ILE A 260 -5.61 10.22 -20.56
N SER A 261 -5.57 9.17 -21.33
CA SER A 261 -5.61 9.16 -22.80
C SER A 261 -6.08 7.78 -23.25
N PRO A 262 -6.45 7.59 -24.50
CA PRO A 262 -6.92 6.28 -24.97
C PRO A 262 -6.03 5.13 -24.53
N ASP A 263 -6.61 4.18 -23.78
CA ASP A 263 -5.95 2.99 -23.25
C ASP A 263 -4.90 3.23 -22.15
N LEU A 264 -4.93 4.39 -21.48
CA LEU A 264 -4.10 4.71 -20.30
C LEU A 264 -4.99 5.13 -19.13
N TYR A 265 -4.99 4.33 -18.06
CA TYR A 265 -5.89 4.48 -16.93
C TYR A 265 -5.16 4.67 -15.60
N LEU A 266 -5.77 5.45 -14.70
CA LEU A 266 -5.42 5.52 -13.29
C LEU A 266 -6.52 4.89 -12.46
N ALA A 267 -6.16 4.08 -11.46
CA ALA A 267 -7.08 3.46 -10.52
C ALA A 267 -6.44 3.27 -9.15
N GLY A 268 -7.25 3.13 -8.12
CA GLY A 268 -6.75 2.89 -6.76
C GLY A 268 -7.55 3.62 -5.70
N ASP A 269 -6.93 3.81 -4.53
CA ASP A 269 -7.55 4.43 -3.36
C ASP A 269 -7.89 5.93 -3.50
N ALA A 270 -7.28 6.61 -4.47
CA ALA A 270 -7.65 7.98 -4.86
C ALA A 270 -8.99 8.04 -5.62
N PHE A 271 -9.55 6.90 -5.97
CA PHE A 271 -10.79 6.72 -6.73
C PHE A 271 -11.81 5.98 -5.85
N ALA A 272 -12.34 4.85 -6.29
CA ALA A 272 -13.33 4.09 -5.52
C ALA A 272 -12.72 2.94 -4.69
N GLY A 273 -11.40 2.78 -4.72
CA GLY A 273 -10.71 1.67 -4.06
C GLY A 273 -10.57 0.41 -4.92
N PRO A 274 -9.99 -0.68 -4.37
CA PRO A 274 -9.56 -1.83 -5.17
C PRO A 274 -10.68 -2.55 -5.92
N SER A 275 -11.76 -2.89 -5.24
CA SER A 275 -12.83 -3.70 -5.85
C SER A 275 -13.67 -2.91 -6.85
N GLU A 276 -14.10 -1.72 -6.47
CA GLU A 276 -14.97 -0.87 -7.32
C GLU A 276 -14.22 -0.36 -8.55
N SER A 277 -12.96 0.05 -8.41
CA SER A 277 -12.11 0.43 -9.55
C SER A 277 -11.92 -0.75 -10.51
N ALA A 278 -11.71 -1.96 -9.99
CA ALA A 278 -11.55 -3.15 -10.82
C ALA A 278 -12.84 -3.50 -11.56
N GLU A 279 -13.99 -3.44 -10.90
CA GLU A 279 -15.29 -3.71 -11.53
C GLU A 279 -15.61 -2.72 -12.65
N ALA A 280 -15.34 -1.44 -12.43
CA ALA A 280 -15.56 -0.40 -13.42
C ALA A 280 -14.62 -0.47 -14.63
N LEU A 281 -13.37 -0.96 -14.43
CA LEU A 281 -12.42 -1.11 -15.52
C LEU A 281 -12.63 -2.37 -16.38
N LEU A 282 -13.19 -3.44 -15.83
CA LEU A 282 -13.38 -4.70 -16.57
C LEU A 282 -14.05 -4.55 -17.94
N PRO A 283 -15.14 -3.76 -18.10
CA PRO A 283 -15.81 -3.60 -19.39
C PRO A 283 -14.99 -2.86 -20.45
N VAL A 284 -14.05 -1.99 -20.02
CA VAL A 284 -13.23 -1.18 -20.94
C VAL A 284 -11.85 -1.80 -21.23
N LEU A 285 -11.45 -2.79 -20.45
CA LEU A 285 -10.22 -3.56 -20.65
C LEU A 285 -10.49 -4.83 -21.43
#